data_777aefd6416f7d78cae7c67d2f724058
#
_entry.id   777aefd6416f7d78cae7c67d2f724058
#
_cell.length_a   1.000
_cell.length_b   1.000
_cell.length_c   1.000
_cell.angle_alpha   90.00
_cell.angle_beta   90.00
_cell.angle_gamma   90.00
#
_symmetry.space_group_name_H-M   'P 1'
#
loop_
_entity.id
_entity.type
_entity.pdbx_description
1 polymer ?
#
loop_
_entity_poly.entity_id
_entity_poly.type
_entity_poly.pdbx_seq_one_letter_code
_entity_poly.pdbx_strand_id
1 'polypeptide(L)'
;MKKVFIWVVSAVVAVVAVAAFVWFANPFDVRDRMLASQIVNMRVAPKRLENPKTPSDYGMQYSDVDIVTADNIRLSAWEILAPSPSDKTVIVNHPLTTTRYGSEAGLDGVAAEFLPMVKHLHTAGYNIIMYDHRGQGDSDGGVGSEAKGTEAPVGAGVTEWQDVAASLRYVLSHADFADDEIVFLSQCMGANATFLAWKNEPELFSNPQIKGLIANQPTLSYNMTDRFIRAKTGIDLVDRVLDTQREKFGFGFAEALEYLPSLTVPVLYAQVEKDVYTFNEETGQNDIQEIIDATPTENGIVWIGPDQETPFGTGQRFDGYQYFNKHPEALIEFLAQHTS
;
A
#
# COMPACT_ATOMS: atom_id res chain seq x y z
N MET A 1 -37.73 -32.59 -31.87
CA MET A 1 -36.61 -32.60 -30.89
C MET A 1 -35.22 -32.62 -31.53
N LYS A 2 -34.88 -33.55 -32.43
CA LYS A 2 -33.53 -33.59 -33.07
C LYS A 2 -33.12 -32.30 -33.79
N LYS A 3 -34.01 -31.63 -34.54
CA LYS A 3 -33.68 -30.36 -35.25
C LYS A 3 -33.38 -29.21 -34.28
N VAL A 4 -34.15 -29.06 -33.19
CA VAL A 4 -33.92 -28.02 -32.17
C VAL A 4 -32.58 -28.25 -31.46
N PHE A 5 -32.24 -29.51 -31.15
CA PHE A 5 -30.96 -29.86 -30.56
C PHE A 5 -29.78 -29.49 -31.48
N ILE A 6 -29.87 -29.78 -32.78
CA ILE A 6 -28.83 -29.40 -33.76
C ILE A 6 -28.63 -27.88 -33.82
N TRP A 7 -29.75 -27.12 -33.85
CA TRP A 7 -29.67 -25.65 -33.85
C TRP A 7 -29.00 -25.08 -32.57
N VAL A 8 -29.35 -25.64 -31.40
CA VAL A 8 -28.73 -25.23 -30.14
C VAL A 8 -27.23 -25.54 -30.11
N VAL A 9 -26.84 -26.74 -30.53
CA VAL A 9 -25.41 -27.11 -30.59
C VAL A 9 -24.66 -26.24 -31.56
N SER A 10 -25.20 -25.97 -32.77
CA SER A 10 -24.56 -25.09 -33.76
C SER A 10 -24.42 -23.65 -33.25
N ALA A 11 -25.42 -23.14 -32.53
CA ALA A 11 -25.35 -21.81 -31.91
C ALA A 11 -24.24 -21.74 -30.83
N VAL A 12 -24.14 -22.77 -29.99
CA VAL A 12 -23.07 -22.83 -28.96
C VAL A 12 -21.69 -22.90 -29.60
N VAL A 13 -21.50 -23.73 -30.63
CA VAL A 13 -20.24 -23.84 -31.36
C VAL A 13 -19.86 -22.50 -32.02
N ALA A 14 -20.83 -21.80 -32.61
CA ALA A 14 -20.59 -20.49 -33.22
C ALA A 14 -20.18 -19.45 -32.15
N VAL A 15 -20.83 -19.41 -31.00
CA VAL A 15 -20.48 -18.52 -29.89
C VAL A 15 -19.05 -18.80 -29.36
N VAL A 16 -18.71 -20.09 -29.17
CA VAL A 16 -17.37 -20.50 -28.75
C VAL A 16 -16.31 -20.11 -29.79
N ALA A 17 -16.59 -20.30 -31.07
CA ALA A 17 -15.67 -19.92 -32.16
C ALA A 17 -15.46 -18.41 -32.22
N VAL A 18 -16.51 -17.61 -32.05
CA VAL A 18 -16.41 -16.14 -31.97
C VAL A 18 -15.61 -15.71 -30.75
N ALA A 19 -15.89 -16.31 -29.59
CA ALA A 19 -15.13 -16.02 -28.36
C ALA A 19 -13.64 -16.36 -28.51
N ALA A 20 -13.33 -17.53 -29.08
CA ALA A 20 -11.94 -17.92 -29.40
C ALA A 20 -11.29 -16.96 -30.40
N PHE A 21 -11.99 -16.55 -31.44
CA PHE A 21 -11.49 -15.58 -32.41
C PHE A 21 -11.19 -14.22 -31.73
N VAL A 22 -12.10 -13.70 -30.91
CA VAL A 22 -11.88 -12.45 -30.16
C VAL A 22 -10.68 -12.58 -29.22
N TRP A 23 -10.53 -13.73 -28.57
CA TRP A 23 -9.43 -13.96 -27.64
C TRP A 23 -8.06 -14.06 -28.34
N PHE A 24 -7.95 -14.85 -29.39
CA PHE A 24 -6.67 -15.14 -30.05
C PHE A 24 -6.30 -14.14 -31.13
N ALA A 25 -7.26 -13.70 -31.95
CA ALA A 25 -7.01 -12.73 -33.02
C ALA A 25 -7.06 -11.28 -32.54
N ASN A 26 -7.69 -11.04 -31.37
CA ASN A 26 -7.80 -9.72 -30.72
C ASN A 26 -8.20 -8.59 -31.69
N PRO A 27 -9.28 -8.75 -32.50
CA PRO A 27 -9.68 -7.75 -33.48
C PRO A 27 -10.03 -6.44 -32.76
N PHE A 28 -9.50 -5.32 -33.26
CA PHE A 28 -9.71 -3.97 -32.69
C PHE A 28 -9.31 -3.85 -31.22
N ASP A 29 -8.35 -4.66 -30.73
CA ASP A 29 -7.87 -4.69 -29.34
C ASP A 29 -8.97 -4.96 -28.30
N VAL A 30 -10.03 -5.68 -28.68
CA VAL A 30 -11.19 -5.94 -27.79
C VAL A 30 -10.77 -6.67 -26.52
N ARG A 31 -9.98 -7.75 -26.65
CA ARG A 31 -9.45 -8.50 -25.51
C ARG A 31 -8.66 -7.59 -24.57
N ASP A 32 -7.73 -6.83 -25.12
CA ASP A 32 -6.79 -6.01 -24.33
C ASP A 32 -7.51 -4.87 -23.61
N ARG A 33 -8.52 -4.26 -24.27
CA ARG A 33 -9.39 -3.26 -23.62
C ARG A 33 -10.21 -3.85 -22.49
N MET A 34 -10.76 -5.05 -22.67
CA MET A 34 -11.55 -5.74 -21.62
C MET A 34 -10.65 -6.08 -20.43
N LEU A 35 -9.48 -6.66 -20.67
CA LEU A 35 -8.54 -7.02 -19.61
C LEU A 35 -8.03 -5.78 -18.87
N ALA A 36 -7.62 -4.74 -19.58
CA ALA A 36 -7.18 -3.49 -18.97
C ALA A 36 -8.27 -2.87 -18.09
N SER A 37 -9.52 -2.83 -18.59
CA SER A 37 -10.65 -2.34 -17.81
C SER A 37 -10.91 -3.15 -16.54
N GLN A 38 -10.80 -4.48 -16.60
CA GLN A 38 -10.95 -5.34 -15.42
C GLN A 38 -9.83 -5.12 -14.42
N ILE A 39 -8.58 -5.01 -14.88
CA ILE A 39 -7.41 -4.76 -14.01
C ILE A 39 -7.55 -3.41 -13.33
N VAL A 40 -7.90 -2.35 -14.06
CA VAL A 40 -8.13 -1.02 -13.48
C VAL A 40 -9.24 -1.06 -12.43
N ASN A 41 -10.38 -1.66 -12.73
CA ASN A 41 -11.48 -1.76 -11.78
C ASN A 41 -11.07 -2.51 -10.50
N MET A 42 -10.27 -3.57 -10.63
CA MET A 42 -9.73 -4.29 -9.47
C MET A 42 -8.76 -3.44 -8.63
N ARG A 43 -7.92 -2.62 -9.28
CA ARG A 43 -6.94 -1.75 -8.60
C ARG A 43 -7.61 -0.65 -7.79
N VAL A 44 -8.62 0.01 -8.36
CA VAL A 44 -9.27 1.18 -7.75
C VAL A 44 -10.48 0.82 -6.88
N ALA A 45 -10.88 -0.45 -6.85
CA ALA A 45 -12.00 -0.91 -6.05
C ALA A 45 -11.71 -0.75 -4.55
N PRO A 46 -12.70 -0.38 -3.74
CA PRO A 46 -12.58 -0.37 -2.30
C PRO A 46 -12.23 -1.76 -1.75
N LYS A 47 -11.52 -1.80 -0.61
CA LYS A 47 -11.13 -3.02 0.09
C LYS A 47 -11.77 -3.00 1.49
N ARG A 48 -13.00 -3.51 1.56
CA ARG A 48 -13.82 -3.54 2.79
C ARG A 48 -13.53 -4.78 3.62
N LEU A 49 -12.26 -4.92 4.02
CA LEU A 49 -11.84 -5.98 4.92
C LEU A 49 -12.15 -5.59 6.37
N GLU A 50 -12.54 -6.58 7.17
CA GLU A 50 -12.77 -6.40 8.61
C GLU A 50 -11.45 -6.35 9.37
N ASN A 51 -11.49 -5.71 10.54
CA ASN A 51 -10.41 -5.73 11.51
C ASN A 51 -10.76 -6.77 12.60
N PRO A 52 -10.37 -8.05 12.44
CA PRO A 52 -10.80 -9.14 13.32
C PRO A 52 -10.19 -9.04 14.73
N LYS A 53 -9.12 -8.26 14.88
CA LYS A 53 -8.48 -7.93 16.15
C LYS A 53 -8.23 -6.44 16.26
N THR A 54 -8.08 -5.98 17.47
CA THR A 54 -7.83 -4.59 17.83
C THR A 54 -6.55 -4.49 18.68
N PRO A 55 -6.02 -3.30 18.93
CA PRO A 55 -4.88 -3.13 19.82
C PRO A 55 -5.07 -3.73 21.21
N SER A 56 -6.33 -3.80 21.71
CA SER A 56 -6.61 -4.41 23.03
C SER A 56 -6.33 -5.92 23.08
N ASP A 57 -6.42 -6.63 21.96
CA ASP A 57 -6.07 -8.05 21.89
C ASP A 57 -4.57 -8.30 22.11
N TYR A 58 -3.78 -7.23 22.01
CA TYR A 58 -2.32 -7.20 22.27
C TYR A 58 -1.97 -6.45 23.56
N GLY A 59 -2.97 -6.16 24.40
CA GLY A 59 -2.77 -5.46 25.68
C GLY A 59 -2.34 -4.00 25.51
N MET A 60 -2.70 -3.35 24.42
CA MET A 60 -2.51 -1.92 24.19
C MET A 60 -3.84 -1.19 24.37
N GLN A 61 -3.82 -0.11 25.15
CA GLN A 61 -4.98 0.79 25.25
C GLN A 61 -5.06 1.66 24.00
N TYR A 62 -6.25 1.85 23.47
CA TYR A 62 -6.47 2.66 22.27
C TYR A 62 -7.83 3.36 22.31
N SER A 63 -7.98 4.36 21.47
CA SER A 63 -9.24 5.02 21.15
C SER A 63 -9.51 4.92 19.66
N ASP A 64 -10.78 4.70 19.28
CA ASP A 64 -11.22 4.90 17.91
C ASP A 64 -11.41 6.39 17.65
N VAL A 65 -10.79 6.91 16.61
CA VAL A 65 -10.87 8.31 16.22
C VAL A 65 -11.12 8.45 14.73
N ASP A 66 -11.67 9.58 14.32
CA ASP A 66 -11.87 9.95 12.93
C ASP A 66 -10.87 11.05 12.53
N ILE A 67 -10.16 10.83 11.44
CA ILE A 67 -9.29 11.82 10.81
C ILE A 67 -9.97 12.27 9.51
N VAL A 68 -10.15 13.58 9.31
CA VAL A 68 -10.83 14.11 8.11
C VAL A 68 -9.79 14.74 7.19
N THR A 69 -9.77 14.29 5.95
CA THR A 69 -8.86 14.80 4.92
C THR A 69 -9.34 16.16 4.37
N ALA A 70 -8.44 16.87 3.68
CA ALA A 70 -8.78 18.17 3.06
C ALA A 70 -9.88 18.07 1.97
N ASP A 71 -10.01 16.91 1.34
CA ASP A 71 -11.07 16.59 0.37
C ASP A 71 -12.29 15.90 1.02
N ASN A 72 -12.41 16.03 2.35
CA ASN A 72 -13.56 15.59 3.14
C ASN A 72 -13.82 14.07 3.12
N ILE A 73 -12.78 13.28 3.14
CA ILE A 73 -12.84 11.84 3.38
C ILE A 73 -12.60 11.58 4.88
N ARG A 74 -13.49 10.82 5.53
CA ARG A 74 -13.33 10.38 6.91
C ARG A 74 -12.50 9.10 6.93
N LEU A 75 -11.35 9.16 7.59
CA LEU A 75 -10.49 8.02 7.85
C LEU A 75 -10.77 7.49 9.25
N SER A 76 -11.07 6.20 9.36
CA SER A 76 -11.20 5.52 10.64
C SER A 76 -9.81 5.14 11.16
N ALA A 77 -9.48 5.55 12.37
CA ALA A 77 -8.14 5.42 12.93
C ALA A 77 -8.15 4.86 14.35
N TRP A 78 -7.03 4.29 14.74
CA TRP A 78 -6.67 3.99 16.13
C TRP A 78 -5.62 4.97 16.61
N GLU A 79 -5.88 5.55 17.78
CA GLU A 79 -4.95 6.29 18.59
C GLU A 79 -4.51 5.38 19.74
N ILE A 80 -3.25 4.99 19.76
CA ILE A 80 -2.69 4.06 20.72
C ILE A 80 -1.62 4.80 21.52
N LEU A 81 -1.89 5.09 22.81
CA LEU A 81 -0.96 5.78 23.66
C LEU A 81 0.16 4.85 24.12
N ALA A 82 1.36 5.39 24.25
CA ALA A 82 2.49 4.70 24.86
C ALA A 82 2.16 4.25 26.30
N PRO A 83 2.84 3.20 26.84
CA PRO A 83 2.57 2.70 28.19
C PRO A 83 2.93 3.68 29.30
N SER A 84 3.65 4.75 28.97
CA SER A 84 4.01 5.88 29.83
C SER A 84 3.99 7.16 28.99
N PRO A 85 3.86 8.35 29.60
CA PRO A 85 3.92 9.60 28.85
C PRO A 85 5.12 9.65 27.90
N SER A 86 4.86 10.00 26.65
CA SER A 86 5.83 10.01 25.55
C SER A 86 5.66 11.26 24.72
N ASP A 87 6.77 11.76 24.18
CA ASP A 87 6.86 12.85 23.20
C ASP A 87 7.24 12.34 21.81
N LYS A 88 6.91 11.08 21.51
CA LYS A 88 7.27 10.37 20.28
C LYS A 88 6.06 9.68 19.68
N THR A 89 5.76 9.96 18.43
CA THR A 89 4.63 9.37 17.69
C THR A 89 5.09 8.70 16.40
N VAL A 90 4.60 7.49 16.15
CA VAL A 90 4.72 6.80 14.87
C VAL A 90 3.39 6.82 14.13
N ILE A 91 3.38 7.35 12.92
CA ILE A 91 2.23 7.29 12.00
C ILE A 91 2.41 6.09 11.08
N VAL A 92 1.45 5.15 11.10
CA VAL A 92 1.52 3.90 10.36
C VAL A 92 0.58 3.91 9.15
N ASN A 93 1.16 3.74 7.96
CA ASN A 93 0.48 3.72 6.67
C ASN A 93 0.53 2.30 6.07
N HIS A 94 -0.63 1.65 5.95
CA HIS A 94 -0.70 0.26 5.51
C HIS A 94 -0.60 0.10 3.97
N PRO A 95 -0.28 -1.11 3.46
CA PRO A 95 -0.22 -1.38 2.03
C PRO A 95 -1.60 -1.49 1.38
N LEU A 96 -1.63 -1.50 0.04
CA LEU A 96 -2.85 -1.78 -0.74
C LEU A 96 -3.41 -3.17 -0.38
N THR A 97 -4.72 -3.33 -0.44
CA THR A 97 -5.44 -4.59 -0.18
C THR A 97 -5.41 -5.09 1.25
N THR A 98 -5.05 -4.23 2.19
CA THR A 98 -5.10 -4.49 3.63
C THR A 98 -5.89 -3.40 4.34
N THR A 99 -5.98 -3.50 5.65
CA THR A 99 -6.48 -2.46 6.55
C THR A 99 -5.41 -2.10 7.56
N ARG A 100 -5.70 -1.19 8.50
CA ARG A 100 -4.82 -0.91 9.64
C ARG A 100 -4.47 -2.16 10.47
N TYR A 101 -5.35 -3.15 10.53
CA TYR A 101 -5.04 -4.45 11.13
C TYR A 101 -4.06 -5.27 10.27
N GLY A 102 -4.27 -5.25 8.97
CA GLY A 102 -3.67 -6.15 8.00
C GLY A 102 -4.72 -6.79 7.09
N SER A 103 -4.64 -8.10 6.90
CA SER A 103 -5.57 -8.89 6.08
C SER A 103 -5.56 -10.35 6.56
N GLU A 104 -6.72 -10.99 6.66
CA GLU A 104 -6.78 -12.44 6.92
C GLU A 104 -6.33 -13.27 5.71
N ALA A 105 -6.48 -12.72 4.51
CA ALA A 105 -5.97 -13.32 3.27
C ALA A 105 -5.59 -12.18 2.30
N GLY A 106 -4.30 -11.97 2.07
CA GLY A 106 -3.79 -11.00 1.09
C GLY A 106 -4.07 -11.42 -0.35
N LEU A 107 -3.54 -10.63 -1.32
CA LEU A 107 -3.67 -10.90 -2.76
C LEU A 107 -3.23 -12.32 -3.17
N ASP A 108 -2.25 -12.87 -2.46
CA ASP A 108 -1.69 -14.20 -2.71
C ASP A 108 -2.22 -15.26 -1.73
N GLY A 109 -3.31 -14.96 -1.01
CA GLY A 109 -3.90 -15.86 -0.02
C GLY A 109 -3.10 -15.95 1.29
N VAL A 110 -2.15 -15.05 1.51
CA VAL A 110 -1.32 -14.96 2.71
C VAL A 110 -1.91 -13.94 3.66
N ALA A 111 -2.16 -14.33 4.91
CA ALA A 111 -2.58 -13.41 5.95
C ALA A 111 -1.41 -12.46 6.33
N ALA A 112 -1.73 -11.21 6.56
CA ALA A 112 -0.79 -10.22 7.08
C ALA A 112 -1.38 -9.56 8.33
N GLU A 113 -0.62 -9.48 9.40
CA GLU A 113 -1.02 -8.89 10.67
C GLU A 113 0.03 -7.86 11.11
N PHE A 114 -0.41 -6.63 11.43
CA PHE A 114 0.51 -5.54 11.76
C PHE A 114 0.57 -5.24 13.25
N LEU A 115 -0.40 -5.69 14.04
CA LEU A 115 -0.46 -5.42 15.48
C LEU A 115 0.73 -5.96 16.29
N PRO A 116 1.37 -7.10 15.94
CA PRO A 116 2.61 -7.50 16.63
C PRO A 116 3.74 -6.48 16.45
N MET A 117 3.94 -5.95 15.23
CA MET A 117 4.92 -4.88 14.97
C MET A 117 4.55 -3.60 15.75
N VAL A 118 3.28 -3.21 15.73
CA VAL A 118 2.77 -2.07 16.51
C VAL A 118 3.01 -2.28 18.01
N LYS A 119 2.89 -3.52 18.51
CA LYS A 119 3.22 -3.84 19.91
C LYS A 119 4.68 -3.60 20.26
N HIS A 120 5.61 -3.84 19.34
CA HIS A 120 7.03 -3.52 19.55
C HIS A 120 7.23 -1.99 19.67
N LEU A 121 6.60 -1.20 18.78
CA LEU A 121 6.64 0.27 18.85
C LEU A 121 6.07 0.79 20.17
N HIS A 122 4.89 0.31 20.57
CA HIS A 122 4.26 0.65 21.82
C HIS A 122 5.16 0.31 23.02
N THR A 123 5.75 -0.89 23.04
CA THR A 123 6.64 -1.33 24.12
C THR A 123 7.92 -0.48 24.20
N ALA A 124 8.39 0.03 23.04
CA ALA A 124 9.51 0.95 22.95
C ALA A 124 9.17 2.40 23.36
N GLY A 125 7.92 2.66 23.75
CA GLY A 125 7.49 3.95 24.28
C GLY A 125 6.99 4.95 23.24
N TYR A 126 6.51 4.50 22.10
CA TYR A 126 5.93 5.38 21.07
C TYR A 126 4.41 5.41 21.17
N ASN A 127 3.82 6.60 21.03
CA ASN A 127 2.43 6.77 20.64
C ASN A 127 2.28 6.32 19.18
N ILE A 128 1.13 5.75 18.80
CA ILE A 128 0.90 5.28 17.44
C ILE A 128 -0.43 5.83 16.92
N ILE A 129 -0.40 6.42 15.74
CA ILE A 129 -1.58 6.73 14.94
C ILE A 129 -1.61 5.77 13.75
N MET A 130 -2.67 4.99 13.64
CA MET A 130 -2.82 3.97 12.63
C MET A 130 -4.24 4.00 12.07
N TYR A 131 -4.39 4.13 10.76
CA TYR A 131 -5.69 4.35 10.13
C TYR A 131 -5.88 3.51 8.88
N ASP A 132 -7.14 3.31 8.49
CA ASP A 132 -7.47 2.77 7.18
C ASP A 132 -7.38 3.89 6.14
N HIS A 133 -6.65 3.67 5.05
CA HIS A 133 -6.67 4.58 3.90
C HIS A 133 -8.06 4.67 3.27
N ARG A 134 -8.31 5.75 2.52
CA ARG A 134 -9.56 5.95 1.77
C ARG A 134 -9.98 4.71 0.98
N GLY A 135 -11.25 4.37 1.01
CA GLY A 135 -11.79 3.19 0.34
C GLY A 135 -11.38 1.84 0.93
N GLN A 136 -10.69 1.83 2.09
CA GLN A 136 -10.24 0.60 2.74
C GLN A 136 -10.83 0.49 4.14
N GLY A 137 -10.99 -0.74 4.63
CA GLY A 137 -11.53 -1.03 5.96
C GLY A 137 -12.80 -0.24 6.29
N ASP A 138 -12.74 0.55 7.37
CA ASP A 138 -13.85 1.34 7.88
C ASP A 138 -13.85 2.81 7.40
N SER A 139 -12.82 3.25 6.67
CA SER A 139 -12.72 4.60 6.12
C SER A 139 -13.70 4.84 5.00
N ASP A 140 -14.11 6.11 4.81
CA ASP A 140 -14.91 6.53 3.68
C ASP A 140 -14.09 6.47 2.37
N GLY A 141 -14.73 6.72 1.25
CA GLY A 141 -14.13 6.57 -0.08
C GLY A 141 -14.56 5.29 -0.78
N GLY A 142 -13.85 4.94 -1.84
CA GLY A 142 -14.24 3.91 -2.80
C GLY A 142 -15.15 4.47 -3.88
N VAL A 143 -15.45 3.66 -4.87
CA VAL A 143 -16.37 3.98 -5.97
C VAL A 143 -17.37 2.84 -6.17
N GLY A 144 -18.57 3.19 -6.64
CA GLY A 144 -19.62 2.20 -6.92
C GLY A 144 -20.34 1.69 -5.67
N SER A 145 -20.81 0.44 -5.72
CA SER A 145 -21.71 -0.13 -4.69
C SER A 145 -21.06 -0.31 -3.29
N GLU A 146 -19.75 -0.32 -3.23
CA GLU A 146 -18.99 -0.47 -1.97
C GLU A 146 -18.40 0.84 -1.45
N ALA A 147 -18.72 1.97 -2.11
CA ALA A 147 -18.35 3.29 -1.60
C ALA A 147 -19.03 3.56 -0.27
N LYS A 148 -18.32 4.24 0.64
CA LYS A 148 -18.84 4.77 1.90
C LYS A 148 -18.60 6.28 1.94
N GLY A 149 -19.56 7.04 2.49
CA GLY A 149 -19.44 8.49 2.61
C GLY A 149 -19.19 9.19 1.28
N THR A 150 -18.16 10.04 1.22
CA THR A 150 -17.74 10.72 0.00
C THR A 150 -17.05 9.74 -0.94
N GLU A 151 -17.52 9.62 -2.20
CA GLU A 151 -16.87 8.76 -3.19
C GLU A 151 -15.48 9.28 -3.56
N ALA A 152 -14.50 8.39 -3.50
CA ALA A 152 -13.13 8.63 -3.95
C ALA A 152 -12.49 7.31 -4.36
N PRO A 153 -11.90 7.20 -5.56
CA PRO A 153 -11.24 5.96 -5.98
C PRO A 153 -10.02 5.67 -5.12
N VAL A 154 -9.70 4.39 -4.93
CA VAL A 154 -8.42 3.96 -4.37
C VAL A 154 -7.35 4.20 -5.42
N GLY A 155 -6.34 5.00 -5.11
CA GLY A 155 -5.32 5.47 -6.06
C GLY A 155 -4.06 4.63 -6.11
N ALA A 156 -3.95 3.60 -5.26
CA ALA A 156 -2.74 2.78 -5.14
C ALA A 156 -1.46 3.60 -4.93
N GLY A 157 -1.52 4.60 -4.04
CA GLY A 157 -0.44 5.51 -3.68
C GLY A 157 -0.53 6.90 -4.33
N VAL A 158 -1.52 7.13 -5.21
CA VAL A 158 -1.69 8.42 -5.91
C VAL A 158 -2.71 9.33 -5.23
N THR A 159 -3.80 8.80 -4.70
CA THR A 159 -4.82 9.61 -4.01
C THR A 159 -4.62 9.62 -2.50
N GLU A 160 -3.99 8.60 -1.96
CA GLU A 160 -3.77 8.38 -0.53
C GLU A 160 -2.75 9.34 0.11
N TRP A 161 -2.03 10.15 -0.68
CA TRP A 161 -1.16 11.19 -0.12
C TRP A 161 -1.93 12.19 0.76
N GLN A 162 -3.21 12.43 0.44
CA GLN A 162 -4.07 13.31 1.23
C GLN A 162 -4.40 12.70 2.60
N ASP A 163 -4.48 11.36 2.67
CA ASP A 163 -4.69 10.63 3.93
C ASP A 163 -3.45 10.75 4.82
N VAL A 164 -2.26 10.60 4.22
CA VAL A 164 -0.98 10.78 4.91
C VAL A 164 -0.83 12.22 5.41
N ALA A 165 -1.15 13.22 4.60
CA ALA A 165 -1.12 14.62 5.02
C ALA A 165 -2.13 14.92 6.14
N ALA A 166 -3.32 14.32 6.08
CA ALA A 166 -4.33 14.46 7.12
C ALA A 166 -3.91 13.84 8.45
N SER A 167 -3.28 12.66 8.43
CA SER A 167 -2.76 12.01 9.64
C SER A 167 -1.66 12.85 10.31
N LEU A 168 -0.78 13.46 9.52
CA LEU A 168 0.23 14.40 10.05
C LEU A 168 -0.41 15.64 10.68
N ARG A 169 -1.38 16.25 9.99
CA ARG A 169 -2.13 17.38 10.55
C ARG A 169 -2.86 17.04 11.84
N TYR A 170 -3.42 15.84 11.91
CA TYR A 170 -4.06 15.33 13.11
C TYR A 170 -3.07 15.33 14.27
N VAL A 171 -1.90 14.73 14.13
CA VAL A 171 -0.86 14.69 15.16
C VAL A 171 -0.42 16.10 15.56
N LEU A 172 -0.07 16.94 14.59
CA LEU A 172 0.42 18.31 14.85
C LEU A 172 -0.63 19.25 15.50
N SER A 173 -1.92 18.93 15.40
CA SER A 173 -3.01 19.71 16.00
C SER A 173 -3.60 19.10 17.27
N HIS A 174 -3.22 17.86 17.62
CA HIS A 174 -3.75 17.16 18.77
C HIS A 174 -3.04 17.60 20.05
N ALA A 175 -3.81 17.89 21.10
CA ALA A 175 -3.26 18.46 22.34
C ALA A 175 -2.19 17.57 23.02
N ASP A 176 -2.29 16.26 22.86
CA ASP A 176 -1.38 15.29 23.48
C ASP A 176 -0.15 14.96 22.62
N PHE A 177 -0.14 15.33 21.31
CA PHE A 177 0.92 14.96 20.36
C PHE A 177 1.55 16.14 19.63
N ALA A 178 1.03 17.36 19.82
CA ALA A 178 1.43 18.53 19.03
C ALA A 178 2.92 18.86 19.10
N ASP A 179 3.61 18.44 20.14
CA ASP A 179 5.04 18.65 20.37
C ASP A 179 5.88 17.37 20.13
N ASP A 180 5.26 16.25 19.71
CA ASP A 180 5.93 14.97 19.56
C ASP A 180 6.92 14.97 18.40
N GLU A 181 7.99 14.20 18.54
CA GLU A 181 8.85 13.76 17.43
C GLU A 181 8.15 12.68 16.62
N ILE A 182 8.04 12.88 15.32
CA ILE A 182 7.19 12.07 14.43
C ILE A 182 8.06 11.25 13.49
N VAL A 183 7.78 9.95 13.40
CA VAL A 183 8.34 9.06 12.38
C VAL A 183 7.20 8.40 11.63
N PHE A 184 7.31 8.33 10.30
CA PHE A 184 6.40 7.56 9.48
C PHE A 184 6.89 6.12 9.34
N LEU A 185 5.98 5.15 9.50
CA LEU A 185 6.16 3.77 9.09
C LEU A 185 5.17 3.47 7.98
N SER A 186 5.66 3.38 6.76
CA SER A 186 4.83 3.35 5.56
C SER A 186 5.13 2.12 4.72
N GLN A 187 4.09 1.38 4.32
CA GLN A 187 4.25 0.10 3.65
C GLN A 187 3.67 0.16 2.23
N CYS A 188 4.46 -0.22 1.21
CA CYS A 188 4.05 -0.35 -0.20
C CYS A 188 3.32 0.91 -0.73
N MET A 189 2.01 0.79 -0.97
CA MET A 189 1.14 1.91 -1.34
C MET A 189 1.26 3.08 -0.36
N GLY A 190 1.24 2.79 0.95
CA GLY A 190 1.44 3.80 1.98
C GLY A 190 2.79 4.51 1.87
N ALA A 191 3.87 3.80 1.50
CA ALA A 191 5.16 4.41 1.27
C ALA A 191 5.16 5.35 0.05
N ASN A 192 4.59 4.90 -1.07
CA ASN A 192 4.46 5.73 -2.27
C ASN A 192 3.58 6.96 -2.02
N ALA A 193 2.49 6.79 -1.26
CA ALA A 193 1.62 7.89 -0.83
C ALA A 193 2.38 8.89 0.07
N THR A 194 3.24 8.40 0.95
CA THR A 194 4.09 9.24 1.81
C THR A 194 5.09 10.04 0.99
N PHE A 195 5.77 9.44 0.01
CA PHE A 195 6.65 10.17 -0.91
C PHE A 195 5.90 11.27 -1.66
N LEU A 196 4.70 10.97 -2.17
CA LEU A 196 3.88 11.96 -2.87
C LEU A 196 3.37 13.08 -1.94
N ALA A 197 3.09 12.76 -0.67
CA ALA A 197 2.71 13.76 0.32
C ALA A 197 3.82 14.78 0.56
N TRP A 198 5.08 14.35 0.65
CA TRP A 198 6.26 15.23 0.72
C TRP A 198 6.34 16.18 -0.49
N LYS A 199 6.11 15.65 -1.69
CA LYS A 199 6.13 16.45 -2.92
C LYS A 199 5.00 17.47 -2.97
N ASN A 200 3.78 17.09 -2.57
CA ASN A 200 2.59 17.92 -2.72
C ASN A 200 2.41 18.95 -1.59
N GLU A 201 2.93 18.67 -0.40
CA GLU A 201 2.79 19.49 0.80
C GLU A 201 4.16 19.80 1.43
N PRO A 202 5.12 20.37 0.67
CA PRO A 202 6.50 20.54 1.17
C PRO A 202 6.57 21.41 2.42
N GLU A 203 5.68 22.38 2.60
CA GLU A 203 5.63 23.21 3.81
C GLU A 203 5.23 22.41 5.05
N LEU A 204 4.23 21.52 4.92
CA LEU A 204 3.77 20.63 6.00
C LEU A 204 4.86 19.63 6.37
N PHE A 205 5.46 19.01 5.37
CA PHE A 205 6.48 17.96 5.56
C PHE A 205 7.88 18.46 5.84
N SER A 206 8.12 19.77 5.81
CA SER A 206 9.36 20.40 6.31
C SER A 206 9.32 20.67 7.82
N ASN A 207 8.28 20.27 8.52
CA ASN A 207 8.15 20.43 9.96
C ASN A 207 9.31 19.71 10.69
N PRO A 208 10.08 20.40 11.55
CA PRO A 208 11.26 19.84 12.22
C PRO A 208 10.94 18.70 13.21
N GLN A 209 9.69 18.51 13.55
CA GLN A 209 9.25 17.38 14.38
C GLN A 209 9.29 16.05 13.61
N ILE A 210 9.28 16.07 12.28
CA ILE A 210 9.40 14.85 11.48
C ILE A 210 10.87 14.43 11.46
N LYS A 211 11.17 13.28 12.02
CA LYS A 211 12.52 12.77 12.27
C LYS A 211 12.99 11.69 11.31
N GLY A 212 12.06 10.96 10.70
CA GLY A 212 12.43 9.86 9.82
C GLY A 212 11.25 9.20 9.12
N LEU A 213 11.58 8.37 8.17
CA LEU A 213 10.65 7.53 7.42
C LEU A 213 11.16 6.09 7.38
N ILE A 214 10.32 5.14 7.73
CA ILE A 214 10.54 3.72 7.51
C ILE A 214 9.65 3.30 6.35
N ALA A 215 10.26 2.99 5.20
CA ALA A 215 9.57 2.62 3.97
C ALA A 215 9.71 1.12 3.70
N ASN A 216 8.70 0.34 4.13
CA ASN A 216 8.69 -1.11 3.95
C ASN A 216 8.09 -1.46 2.59
N GLN A 217 8.89 -2.04 1.72
CA GLN A 217 8.54 -2.51 0.39
C GLN A 217 7.85 -1.44 -0.51
N PRO A 218 8.43 -0.25 -0.64
CA PRO A 218 7.96 0.72 -1.65
C PRO A 218 8.05 0.10 -3.05
N THR A 219 7.40 0.71 -4.05
CA THR A 219 7.36 0.15 -5.40
C THR A 219 7.60 1.20 -6.48
N LEU A 220 8.23 0.77 -7.57
CA LEU A 220 8.04 1.38 -8.87
C LEU A 220 6.73 0.83 -9.45
N SER A 221 5.66 1.60 -9.33
CA SER A 221 4.30 1.09 -9.58
C SER A 221 4.08 0.61 -11.01
N TYR A 222 4.78 1.21 -11.99
CA TYR A 222 4.75 0.73 -13.37
C TYR A 222 5.35 -0.67 -13.49
N ASN A 223 6.59 -0.87 -13.01
CA ASN A 223 7.29 -2.15 -13.08
C ASN A 223 6.54 -3.26 -12.33
N MET A 224 6.07 -2.94 -11.11
CA MET A 224 5.28 -3.89 -10.32
C MET A 224 4.00 -4.30 -11.05
N THR A 225 3.28 -3.34 -11.65
CA THR A 225 2.04 -3.60 -12.38
C THR A 225 2.29 -4.41 -13.64
N ASP A 226 3.37 -4.12 -14.39
CA ASP A 226 3.76 -4.89 -15.58
C ASP A 226 4.06 -6.36 -15.22
N ARG A 227 4.90 -6.59 -14.20
CA ARG A 227 5.22 -7.95 -13.75
C ARG A 227 3.98 -8.70 -13.27
N PHE A 228 3.10 -8.04 -12.49
CA PHE A 228 1.84 -8.63 -12.07
C PHE A 228 0.96 -9.04 -13.25
N ILE A 229 0.78 -8.16 -14.24
CA ILE A 229 -0.03 -8.41 -15.42
C ILE A 229 0.55 -9.58 -16.21
N ARG A 230 1.85 -9.55 -16.52
CA ARG A 230 2.53 -10.61 -17.27
C ARG A 230 2.44 -11.95 -16.55
N ALA A 231 2.62 -11.98 -15.24
CA ALA A 231 2.50 -13.20 -14.44
C ALA A 231 1.08 -13.80 -14.47
N LYS A 232 0.04 -12.96 -14.49
CA LYS A 232 -1.37 -13.41 -14.47
C LYS A 232 -1.95 -13.68 -15.86
N THR A 233 -1.51 -12.98 -16.89
CA THR A 233 -2.14 -13.02 -18.23
C THR A 233 -1.21 -13.52 -19.33
N GLY A 234 0.10 -13.46 -19.13
CA GLY A 234 1.10 -13.72 -20.17
C GLY A 234 1.15 -12.63 -21.27
N ILE A 235 0.48 -11.48 -21.07
CA ILE A 235 0.31 -10.44 -22.08
C ILE A 235 0.91 -9.13 -21.56
N ASP A 236 1.53 -8.37 -22.46
CA ASP A 236 1.99 -7.01 -22.20
C ASP A 236 0.81 -6.04 -22.32
N LEU A 237 0.34 -5.50 -21.19
CA LEU A 237 -0.83 -4.63 -21.12
C LEU A 237 -0.63 -3.42 -20.21
N VAL A 238 0.54 -3.21 -19.63
CA VAL A 238 0.75 -2.18 -18.60
C VAL A 238 0.42 -0.78 -19.11
N ASP A 239 0.85 -0.41 -20.32
CA ASP A 239 0.55 0.90 -20.90
C ASP A 239 -0.96 1.09 -21.11
N ARG A 240 -1.65 0.05 -21.61
CA ARG A 240 -3.10 0.11 -21.79
C ARG A 240 -3.84 0.22 -20.45
N VAL A 241 -3.37 -0.45 -19.41
CA VAL A 241 -3.93 -0.33 -18.05
C VAL A 241 -3.72 1.09 -17.53
N LEU A 242 -2.52 1.66 -17.70
CA LEU A 242 -2.19 3.03 -17.31
C LEU A 242 -3.10 4.04 -18.03
N ASP A 243 -3.23 3.94 -19.34
CA ASP A 243 -4.07 4.83 -20.14
C ASP A 243 -5.55 4.69 -19.75
N THR A 244 -6.04 3.45 -19.59
CA THR A 244 -7.42 3.20 -19.15
C THR A 244 -7.69 3.79 -17.76
N GLN A 245 -6.73 3.71 -16.84
CA GLN A 245 -6.85 4.30 -15.51
C GLN A 245 -6.90 5.84 -15.58
N ARG A 246 -6.01 6.45 -16.38
CA ARG A 246 -5.99 7.90 -16.63
C ARG A 246 -7.31 8.41 -17.25
N GLU A 247 -7.81 7.70 -18.26
CA GLU A 247 -9.06 8.04 -18.94
C GLU A 247 -10.27 7.96 -18.00
N LYS A 248 -10.34 6.94 -17.14
CA LYS A 248 -11.50 6.70 -16.27
C LYS A 248 -11.49 7.53 -14.99
N PHE A 249 -10.32 7.72 -14.40
CA PHE A 249 -10.21 8.26 -13.04
C PHE A 249 -9.33 9.51 -12.94
N GLY A 250 -8.70 9.95 -14.02
CA GLY A 250 -7.91 11.18 -14.09
C GLY A 250 -6.52 11.09 -13.46
N PHE A 251 -6.06 9.91 -13.03
CA PHE A 251 -4.72 9.70 -12.48
C PHE A 251 -4.08 8.41 -13.02
N GLY A 252 -2.73 8.39 -13.06
CA GLY A 252 -1.93 7.24 -13.48
C GLY A 252 -1.45 6.37 -12.31
N PHE A 253 -0.23 5.83 -12.46
CA PHE A 253 0.44 5.09 -11.40
C PHE A 253 1.27 6.05 -10.53
N ALA A 254 1.61 5.61 -9.31
CA ALA A 254 2.51 6.36 -8.46
C ALA A 254 3.94 6.34 -9.04
N GLU A 255 4.51 7.53 -9.22
CA GLU A 255 5.84 7.74 -9.83
C GLU A 255 6.87 8.04 -8.72
N ALA A 256 7.22 7.00 -7.94
CA ALA A 256 8.07 7.14 -6.76
C ALA A 256 9.36 7.92 -7.03
N LEU A 257 10.05 7.65 -8.16
CA LEU A 257 11.30 8.34 -8.52
C LEU A 257 11.12 9.84 -8.72
N GLU A 258 9.94 10.30 -9.11
CA GLU A 258 9.61 11.73 -9.21
C GLU A 258 9.33 12.38 -7.85
N TYR A 259 8.95 11.59 -6.83
CA TYR A 259 8.56 12.10 -5.52
C TYR A 259 9.73 12.14 -4.55
N LEU A 260 10.63 11.16 -4.62
CA LEU A 260 11.78 10.99 -3.73
C LEU A 260 12.67 12.23 -3.56
N PRO A 261 12.95 13.03 -4.60
CA PRO A 261 13.76 14.25 -4.45
C PRO A 261 13.21 15.28 -3.46
N SER A 262 11.94 15.14 -3.06
CA SER A 262 11.31 16.04 -2.07
C SER A 262 11.56 15.60 -0.61
N LEU A 263 12.11 14.41 -0.37
CA LEU A 263 12.37 13.91 0.99
C LEU A 263 13.44 14.72 1.69
N THR A 264 13.21 14.99 2.97
CA THR A 264 14.08 15.84 3.80
C THR A 264 14.57 15.16 5.08
N VAL A 265 14.17 13.90 5.32
CA VAL A 265 14.49 13.15 6.53
C VAL A 265 15.23 11.86 6.21
N PRO A 266 15.96 11.25 7.16
CA PRO A 266 16.54 9.92 6.99
C PRO A 266 15.50 8.85 6.67
N VAL A 267 15.87 7.85 5.85
CA VAL A 267 14.98 6.78 5.42
C VAL A 267 15.57 5.40 5.73
N LEU A 268 14.81 4.56 6.43
CA LEU A 268 15.09 3.12 6.52
C LEU A 268 14.19 2.39 5.53
N TYR A 269 14.79 1.73 4.56
CA TYR A 269 14.09 0.82 3.67
C TYR A 269 14.08 -0.60 4.23
N ALA A 270 13.04 -1.36 3.92
CA ALA A 270 13.00 -2.80 4.12
C ALA A 270 12.42 -3.45 2.87
N GLN A 271 13.06 -4.47 2.33
CA GLN A 271 12.67 -5.07 1.06
C GLN A 271 12.95 -6.57 1.03
N VAL A 272 11.98 -7.35 0.57
CA VAL A 272 12.18 -8.76 0.22
C VAL A 272 13.14 -8.85 -0.96
N GLU A 273 14.24 -9.58 -0.78
CA GLU A 273 15.36 -9.62 -1.72
C GLU A 273 14.92 -10.05 -3.13
N LYS A 274 14.12 -11.12 -3.20
CA LYS A 274 13.61 -11.68 -4.46
C LYS A 274 12.08 -11.62 -4.54
N ASP A 275 11.50 -10.47 -4.18
CA ASP A 275 10.08 -10.23 -4.37
C ASP A 275 9.74 -10.30 -5.87
N VAL A 276 8.84 -11.21 -6.23
CA VAL A 276 8.44 -11.50 -7.62
C VAL A 276 7.88 -10.29 -8.39
N TYR A 277 7.46 -9.25 -7.68
CA TYR A 277 6.91 -8.03 -8.28
C TYR A 277 7.93 -6.88 -8.39
N THR A 278 9.05 -6.96 -7.67
CA THR A 278 10.09 -5.92 -7.69
C THR A 278 11.46 -6.43 -8.13
N PHE A 279 11.69 -7.73 -8.11
CA PHE A 279 12.93 -8.33 -8.61
C PHE A 279 12.86 -8.57 -10.12
N ASN A 280 13.87 -8.10 -10.85
CA ASN A 280 14.00 -8.31 -12.28
C ASN A 280 14.96 -9.49 -12.52
N GLU A 281 14.41 -10.62 -12.98
CA GLU A 281 15.19 -11.84 -13.26
C GLU A 281 16.20 -11.66 -14.39
N GLU A 282 15.95 -10.74 -15.35
CA GLU A 282 16.84 -10.51 -16.48
C GLU A 282 18.09 -9.72 -16.07
N THR A 283 17.94 -8.75 -15.19
CA THR A 283 19.06 -7.92 -14.70
C THR A 283 19.66 -8.43 -13.41
N GLY A 284 18.95 -9.30 -12.69
CA GLY A 284 19.33 -9.77 -11.35
C GLY A 284 19.23 -8.67 -10.27
N GLN A 285 18.49 -7.60 -10.51
CA GLN A 285 18.37 -6.45 -9.60
C GLN A 285 16.94 -6.31 -9.08
N ASN A 286 16.81 -5.78 -7.87
CA ASN A 286 15.54 -5.37 -7.29
C ASN A 286 15.33 -3.87 -7.54
N ASP A 287 14.11 -3.48 -7.94
CA ASP A 287 13.71 -2.09 -8.22
C ASP A 287 13.98 -1.13 -7.04
N ILE A 288 14.06 -1.66 -5.81
CA ILE A 288 14.39 -0.86 -4.62
C ILE A 288 15.73 -0.13 -4.76
N GLN A 289 16.67 -0.67 -5.57
CA GLN A 289 17.96 -0.02 -5.76
C GLN A 289 17.80 1.35 -6.44
N GLU A 290 16.92 1.46 -7.44
CA GLU A 290 16.64 2.75 -8.09
C GLU A 290 15.99 3.74 -7.11
N ILE A 291 15.14 3.26 -6.20
CA ILE A 291 14.52 4.07 -5.14
C ILE A 291 15.59 4.56 -4.16
N ILE A 292 16.50 3.70 -3.71
CA ILE A 292 17.60 4.05 -2.81
C ILE A 292 18.52 5.10 -3.46
N ASP A 293 18.93 4.86 -4.70
CA ASP A 293 19.84 5.72 -5.45
C ASP A 293 19.24 7.13 -5.72
N ALA A 294 17.89 7.20 -5.84
CA ALA A 294 17.18 8.46 -6.03
C ALA A 294 16.86 9.20 -4.72
N THR A 295 17.07 8.58 -3.56
CA THR A 295 16.78 9.18 -2.25
C THR A 295 17.88 10.18 -1.87
N PRO A 296 17.55 11.49 -1.67
CA PRO A 296 18.57 12.53 -1.47
C PRO A 296 19.13 12.59 -0.05
N THR A 297 18.52 11.87 0.89
CA THR A 297 18.86 11.91 2.31
C THR A 297 19.64 10.67 2.74
N GLU A 298 20.16 10.68 3.96
CA GLU A 298 20.73 9.49 4.58
C GLU A 298 19.71 8.35 4.51
N ASN A 299 20.14 7.19 4.06
CA ASN A 299 19.26 6.01 3.97
C ASN A 299 20.01 4.72 4.23
N GLY A 300 19.24 3.72 4.70
CA GLY A 300 19.72 2.37 4.95
C GLY A 300 18.70 1.35 4.43
N ILE A 301 19.12 0.11 4.30
CA ILE A 301 18.23 -0.98 3.86
C ILE A 301 18.37 -2.23 4.72
N VAL A 302 17.23 -2.80 5.07
CA VAL A 302 17.09 -4.14 5.62
C VAL A 302 16.66 -5.06 4.49
N TRP A 303 17.55 -5.97 4.10
CA TRP A 303 17.21 -7.03 3.16
C TRP A 303 16.51 -8.18 3.88
N ILE A 304 15.32 -8.51 3.41
CA ILE A 304 14.52 -9.63 3.90
C ILE A 304 14.80 -10.81 2.98
N GLY A 305 15.77 -11.61 3.37
CA GLY A 305 16.21 -12.81 2.65
C GLY A 305 15.48 -14.07 3.10
N PRO A 306 15.77 -15.21 2.45
CA PRO A 306 15.30 -16.52 2.87
C PRO A 306 15.94 -16.88 4.22
N ASP A 307 15.16 -16.79 5.28
CA ASP A 307 15.52 -17.25 6.61
C ASP A 307 14.82 -18.59 6.87
N GLN A 308 15.60 -19.61 7.22
CA GLN A 308 15.06 -20.96 7.51
C GLN A 308 14.20 -20.99 8.77
N GLU A 309 14.31 -20.00 9.65
CA GLU A 309 13.56 -19.91 10.91
C GLU A 309 12.23 -19.15 10.75
N THR A 310 12.04 -18.43 9.63
CA THR A 310 10.80 -17.72 9.34
C THR A 310 10.09 -18.39 8.17
N PRO A 311 8.76 -18.54 8.21
CA PRO A 311 8.00 -18.93 7.02
C PRO A 311 8.08 -17.87 5.92
N PHE A 312 8.77 -16.78 6.18
CA PHE A 312 8.99 -15.62 5.35
C PHE A 312 10.35 -15.74 4.66
N GLY A 313 10.41 -15.96 3.43
CA GLY A 313 11.70 -16.08 2.79
C GLY A 313 11.62 -16.67 1.41
N THR A 314 10.40 -16.80 0.92
CA THR A 314 10.12 -17.40 -0.38
C THR A 314 9.95 -16.39 -1.49
N GLY A 315 10.27 -15.11 -1.25
CA GLY A 315 10.03 -14.03 -2.21
C GLY A 315 8.57 -13.57 -2.24
N GLN A 316 7.80 -13.84 -1.19
CA GLN A 316 6.43 -13.36 -1.09
C GLN A 316 6.39 -11.98 -0.44
N ARG A 317 5.78 -11.04 -1.14
CA ARG A 317 5.68 -9.64 -0.71
C ARG A 317 4.98 -9.45 0.65
N PHE A 318 3.94 -10.23 0.92
CA PHE A 318 3.21 -10.16 2.19
C PHE A 318 4.05 -10.60 3.39
N ASP A 319 5.03 -11.46 3.18
CA ASP A 319 5.98 -11.85 4.22
C ASP A 319 6.80 -10.64 4.69
N GLY A 320 7.22 -9.79 3.76
CA GLY A 320 7.97 -8.59 4.07
C GLY A 320 7.22 -7.58 4.92
N TYR A 321 5.89 -7.48 4.76
CA TYR A 321 5.08 -6.59 5.61
C TYR A 321 5.02 -7.04 7.06
N GLN A 322 5.25 -8.31 7.33
CA GLN A 322 5.22 -8.92 8.67
C GLN A 322 6.62 -9.16 9.24
N TYR A 323 7.68 -8.82 8.52
CA TYR A 323 9.05 -9.07 8.94
C TYR A 323 9.34 -8.50 10.34
N PHE A 324 8.94 -7.26 10.57
CA PHE A 324 9.15 -6.58 11.86
C PHE A 324 8.27 -7.13 13.00
N ASN A 325 7.33 -8.02 12.74
CA ASN A 325 6.61 -8.75 13.79
C ASN A 325 7.54 -9.64 14.62
N LYS A 326 8.61 -10.16 13.99
CA LYS A 326 9.58 -11.07 14.62
C LYS A 326 10.98 -10.49 14.72
N HIS A 327 11.33 -9.55 13.85
CA HIS A 327 12.66 -8.93 13.72
C HIS A 327 12.55 -7.40 13.86
N PRO A 328 12.15 -6.89 15.05
CA PRO A 328 11.94 -5.46 15.24
C PRO A 328 13.25 -4.67 15.44
N GLU A 329 14.41 -5.32 15.50
CA GLU A 329 15.66 -4.73 15.95
C GLU A 329 16.03 -3.50 15.12
N ALA A 330 16.09 -3.63 13.79
CA ALA A 330 16.45 -2.53 12.90
C ALA A 330 15.40 -1.40 12.92
N LEU A 331 14.11 -1.74 13.10
CA LEU A 331 13.03 -0.78 13.27
C LEU A 331 13.25 0.06 14.54
N ILE A 332 13.48 -0.60 15.67
CA ILE A 332 13.65 0.06 16.97
C ILE A 332 14.98 0.84 17.02
N GLU A 333 16.05 0.31 16.43
CA GLU A 333 17.34 0.98 16.34
C GLU A 333 17.24 2.28 15.53
N PHE A 334 16.60 2.25 14.36
CA PHE A 334 16.37 3.45 13.55
C PHE A 334 15.58 4.51 14.32
N LEU A 335 14.51 4.11 14.98
CA LEU A 335 13.70 5.02 15.80
C LEU A 335 14.53 5.64 16.94
N ALA A 336 15.26 4.83 17.70
CA ALA A 336 16.09 5.30 18.80
C ALA A 336 17.26 6.21 18.35
N GLN A 337 17.73 6.04 17.12
CA GLN A 337 18.78 6.89 16.54
C GLN A 337 18.28 8.28 16.17
N HIS A 338 17.00 8.40 15.75
CA HIS A 338 16.46 9.63 15.18
C HIS A 338 15.45 10.34 16.09
N THR A 339 15.00 9.73 17.18
CA THR A 339 14.15 10.37 18.21
C THR A 339 14.87 10.42 19.56
N SER A 340 14.69 11.55 20.29
CA SER A 340 15.42 11.84 21.54
C SER A 340 14.93 11.01 22.75
#